data_1f4fe1ff32cd45c830271300a5ecb2f8
#
_entry.id   1f4fe1ff32cd45c830271300a5ecb2f8
#
_cell.length_a   1.000
_cell.length_b   1.000
_cell.length_c   1.000
_cell.angle_alpha   90.00
_cell.angle_beta   90.00
_cell.angle_gamma   90.00
#
_symmetry.space_group_name_H-M   'P 1'
#
loop_
_entity.id
_entity.type
_entity.pdbx_description
1 polymer ?
#
loop_
_entity_poly.entity_id
_entity_poly.type
_entity_poly.pdbx_seq_one_letter_code
_entity_poly.pdbx_strand_id
1 'polypeptide(L)'
;MITVLYLALVFFLVLANGFFVASEFALVGVRRSRIEMLVQSGNARAKRLLRLLSNLNGYISATQLGITMASLGLGWVGEPVFAHMLEAPLRGRVSDVMLHTLAFIIAFTIITFLHIVLGELAPKTLALERAEKVALAISWPMEAFYKIFRWPIRVLDWAGIRTVRLFGLEPSGEHASVYTEDELRHLIDISQKSGHVAAEERG
;
A
#
# COMPACT_ATOMS: atom_id res chain seq x y z
N MET A 1 30.85 -0.52 -12.02
CA MET A 1 30.52 -0.67 -10.59
C MET A 1 29.39 0.28 -10.17
N ILE A 2 29.50 1.56 -10.45
CA ILE A 2 28.48 2.59 -10.09
C ILE A 2 27.11 2.29 -10.72
N THR A 3 27.06 1.97 -12.01
CA THR A 3 25.80 1.66 -12.73
C THR A 3 25.07 0.48 -12.13
N VAL A 4 25.77 -0.58 -11.71
CA VAL A 4 25.18 -1.75 -11.05
C VAL A 4 24.57 -1.38 -9.71
N LEU A 5 25.21 -0.50 -8.95
CA LEU A 5 24.69 0.01 -7.68
C LEU A 5 23.37 0.79 -7.88
N TYR A 6 23.34 1.67 -8.89
CA TYR A 6 22.13 2.42 -9.20
C TYR A 6 20.99 1.52 -9.70
N LEU A 7 21.27 0.52 -10.54
CA LEU A 7 20.26 -0.46 -10.95
C LEU A 7 19.72 -1.27 -9.75
N ALA A 8 20.61 -1.68 -8.84
CA ALA A 8 20.19 -2.34 -7.60
C ALA A 8 19.30 -1.44 -6.74
N LEU A 9 19.63 -0.14 -6.65
CA LEU A 9 18.83 0.84 -5.93
C LEU A 9 17.45 1.04 -6.58
N VAL A 10 17.38 1.15 -7.92
CA VAL A 10 16.12 1.22 -8.67
C VAL A 10 15.25 0.00 -8.37
N PHE A 11 15.82 -1.20 -8.46
CA PHE A 11 15.09 -2.43 -8.18
C PHE A 11 14.64 -2.50 -6.72
N PHE A 12 15.48 -2.10 -5.79
CA PHE A 12 15.11 -1.98 -4.37
C PHE A 12 13.94 -1.02 -4.16
N LEU A 13 13.94 0.15 -4.81
CA LEU A 13 12.84 1.13 -4.69
C LEU A 13 11.53 0.60 -5.28
N VAL A 14 11.57 -0.12 -6.40
CA VAL A 14 10.38 -0.79 -6.96
C VAL A 14 9.82 -1.83 -6.00
N LEU A 15 10.69 -2.66 -5.41
CA LEU A 15 10.27 -3.66 -4.42
C LEU A 15 9.76 -3.01 -3.12
N ALA A 16 10.40 -1.93 -2.68
CA ALA A 16 9.94 -1.17 -1.50
C ALA A 16 8.56 -0.57 -1.75
N ASN A 17 8.32 0.01 -2.93
CA ASN A 17 7.00 0.47 -3.33
C ASN A 17 5.97 -0.67 -3.28
N GLY A 18 6.28 -1.80 -3.91
CA GLY A 18 5.43 -3.00 -3.90
C GLY A 18 5.15 -3.53 -2.48
N PHE A 19 6.14 -3.47 -1.59
CA PHE A 19 5.96 -3.83 -0.19
C PHE A 19 4.94 -2.93 0.51
N PHE A 20 5.01 -1.60 0.34
CA PHE A 20 4.06 -0.67 0.95
C PHE A 20 2.67 -0.79 0.34
N VAL A 21 2.56 -0.95 -0.98
CA VAL A 21 1.28 -1.21 -1.66
C VAL A 21 0.64 -2.51 -1.17
N ALA A 22 1.41 -3.61 -1.13
CA ALA A 22 0.90 -4.88 -0.60
C ALA A 22 0.47 -4.74 0.88
N SER A 23 1.21 -3.96 1.68
CA SER A 23 0.87 -3.71 3.09
C SER A 23 -0.44 -2.97 3.23
N GLU A 24 -0.66 -1.92 2.46
CA GLU A 24 -1.90 -1.14 2.46
C GLU A 24 -3.10 -2.03 2.14
N PHE A 25 -3.06 -2.73 1.01
CA PHE A 25 -4.17 -3.57 0.57
C PHE A 25 -4.42 -4.78 1.48
N ALA A 26 -3.36 -5.36 2.06
CA ALA A 26 -3.51 -6.45 3.02
C ALA A 26 -4.13 -5.98 4.34
N LEU A 27 -3.75 -4.81 4.87
CA LEU A 27 -4.32 -4.26 6.10
C LEU A 27 -5.80 -3.90 5.95
N VAL A 28 -6.19 -3.35 4.78
CA VAL A 28 -7.59 -3.03 4.48
C VAL A 28 -8.41 -4.28 4.18
N GLY A 29 -7.82 -5.26 3.47
CA GLY A 29 -8.52 -6.46 3.01
C GLY A 29 -8.64 -7.58 4.06
N VAL A 30 -7.88 -7.54 5.15
CA VAL A 30 -7.89 -8.62 6.14
C VAL A 30 -9.12 -8.53 7.05
N ARG A 31 -9.79 -9.66 7.30
CA ARG A 31 -10.93 -9.73 8.22
C ARG A 31 -10.45 -9.75 9.67
N ARG A 32 -10.80 -8.73 10.42
CA ARG A 32 -10.42 -8.58 11.84
C ARG A 32 -10.82 -9.80 12.68
N SER A 33 -12.05 -10.33 12.50
CA SER A 33 -12.54 -11.53 13.21
C SER A 33 -11.63 -12.74 13.01
N ARG A 34 -11.09 -12.92 11.80
CA ARG A 34 -10.16 -14.00 11.51
C ARG A 34 -8.84 -13.86 12.28
N ILE A 35 -8.34 -12.62 12.39
CA ILE A 35 -7.12 -12.34 13.14
C ILE A 35 -7.35 -12.54 14.64
N GLU A 36 -8.51 -12.18 15.18
CA GLU A 36 -8.88 -12.43 16.57
C GLU A 36 -8.90 -13.92 16.91
N MET A 37 -9.43 -14.78 16.04
CA MET A 37 -9.34 -16.25 16.20
C MET A 37 -7.89 -16.75 16.23
N LEU A 38 -7.02 -16.21 15.38
CA LEU A 38 -5.59 -16.57 15.39
C LEU A 38 -4.88 -16.07 16.67
N VAL A 39 -5.30 -14.97 17.25
CA VAL A 39 -4.78 -14.51 18.56
C VAL A 39 -5.19 -15.47 19.67
N GLN A 40 -6.43 -15.94 19.67
CA GLN A 40 -6.92 -16.93 20.65
C GLN A 40 -6.16 -18.26 20.54
N SER A 41 -5.73 -18.65 19.35
CA SER A 41 -4.86 -19.82 19.14
C SER A 41 -3.38 -19.62 19.51
N GLY A 42 -3.02 -18.45 20.07
CA GLY A 42 -1.66 -18.17 20.54
C GLY A 42 -0.71 -17.63 19.48
N ASN A 43 -1.17 -17.22 18.31
CA ASN A 43 -0.30 -16.71 17.24
C ASN A 43 0.25 -15.30 17.57
N ALA A 44 1.57 -15.21 17.83
CA ALA A 44 2.22 -13.95 18.17
C ALA A 44 2.21 -12.89 17.04
N ARG A 45 2.24 -13.34 15.76
CA ARG A 45 2.14 -12.43 14.61
C ARG A 45 0.73 -11.84 14.50
N ALA A 46 -0.30 -12.64 14.77
CA ALA A 46 -1.68 -12.19 14.79
C ALA A 46 -1.91 -11.16 15.91
N LYS A 47 -1.33 -11.37 17.10
CA LYS A 47 -1.39 -10.38 18.19
C LYS A 47 -0.77 -9.03 17.80
N ARG A 48 0.36 -9.05 17.05
CA ARG A 48 0.96 -7.83 16.50
C ARG A 48 0.04 -7.18 15.47
N LEU A 49 -0.45 -7.96 14.50
CA LEU A 49 -1.34 -7.47 13.45
C LEU A 49 -2.62 -6.85 14.03
N LEU A 50 -3.19 -7.44 15.07
CA LEU A 50 -4.39 -6.88 15.73
C LEU A 50 -4.12 -5.48 16.31
N ARG A 51 -2.90 -5.23 16.83
CA ARG A 51 -2.50 -3.87 17.26
C ARG A 51 -2.37 -2.89 16.09
N LEU A 52 -1.92 -3.36 14.92
CA LEU A 52 -1.88 -2.51 13.72
C LEU A 52 -3.30 -2.14 13.30
N LEU A 53 -4.21 -3.13 13.28
CA LEU A 53 -5.61 -2.94 12.91
C LEU A 53 -6.38 -2.03 13.89
N SER A 54 -5.96 -1.91 15.15
CA SER A 54 -6.56 -0.96 16.09
C SER A 54 -6.15 0.51 15.83
N ASN A 55 -5.17 0.77 14.98
CA ASN A 55 -4.79 2.11 14.52
C ASN A 55 -4.63 2.11 12.98
N LEU A 56 -5.63 1.58 12.29
CA LEU A 56 -5.57 1.34 10.85
C LEU A 56 -5.25 2.61 10.06
N ASN A 57 -5.89 3.74 10.39
CA ASN A 57 -5.66 5.01 9.70
C ASN A 57 -4.20 5.46 9.78
N GLY A 58 -3.57 5.39 10.96
CA GLY A 58 -2.16 5.73 11.10
C GLY A 58 -1.23 4.81 10.32
N TYR A 59 -1.58 3.52 10.15
CA TYR A 59 -0.80 2.60 9.32
C TYR A 59 -1.04 2.80 7.82
N ILE A 60 -2.25 3.20 7.40
CA ILE A 60 -2.51 3.63 6.02
C ILE A 60 -1.67 4.88 5.68
N SER A 61 -1.63 5.88 6.55
CA SER A 61 -0.76 7.05 6.34
C SER A 61 0.73 6.66 6.30
N ALA A 62 1.13 5.65 7.07
CA ALA A 62 2.49 5.11 7.01
C ALA A 62 2.78 4.43 5.66
N THR A 63 1.86 3.60 5.14
CA THR A 63 2.03 2.98 3.82
C THR A 63 2.09 4.03 2.72
N GLN A 64 1.24 5.05 2.75
CA GLN A 64 1.25 6.16 1.79
C GLN A 64 2.55 6.96 1.83
N LEU A 65 3.09 7.24 3.03
CA LEU A 65 4.42 7.84 3.17
C LEU A 65 5.49 6.97 2.50
N GLY A 66 5.48 5.66 2.76
CA GLY A 66 6.43 4.71 2.18
C GLY A 66 6.33 4.61 0.66
N ILE A 67 5.11 4.53 0.11
CA ILE A 67 4.82 4.55 -1.33
C ILE A 67 5.38 5.83 -1.95
N THR A 68 5.08 6.98 -1.35
CA THR A 68 5.53 8.28 -1.87
C THR A 68 7.04 8.40 -1.86
N MET A 69 7.71 8.01 -0.77
CA MET A 69 9.17 8.02 -0.67
C MET A 69 9.82 7.11 -1.73
N ALA A 70 9.30 5.89 -1.90
CA ALA A 70 9.82 4.95 -2.89
C ALA A 70 9.60 5.44 -4.32
N SER A 71 8.41 5.97 -4.64
CA SER A 71 8.05 6.47 -5.96
C SER A 71 8.87 7.71 -6.35
N LEU A 72 9.00 8.69 -5.44
CA LEU A 72 9.84 9.88 -5.67
C LEU A 72 11.31 9.50 -5.81
N GLY A 73 11.80 8.59 -4.96
CA GLY A 73 13.16 8.07 -5.06
C GLY A 73 13.41 7.35 -6.39
N LEU A 74 12.44 6.56 -6.86
CA LEU A 74 12.50 5.86 -8.13
C LEU A 74 12.54 6.83 -9.32
N GLY A 75 11.71 7.88 -9.30
CA GLY A 75 11.72 8.91 -10.33
C GLY A 75 13.05 9.68 -10.37
N TRP A 76 13.59 10.01 -9.20
CA TRP A 76 14.84 10.77 -9.11
C TRP A 76 16.08 9.97 -9.55
N VAL A 77 16.16 8.70 -9.19
CA VAL A 77 17.35 7.86 -9.49
C VAL A 77 17.18 7.07 -10.77
N GLY A 78 15.95 6.60 -11.05
CA GLY A 78 15.72 5.63 -12.13
C GLY A 78 15.87 6.24 -13.51
N GLU A 79 15.24 7.39 -13.76
CA GLU A 79 15.24 8.02 -15.08
C GLU A 79 16.67 8.35 -15.56
N PRO A 80 17.54 9.04 -14.80
CA PRO A 80 18.90 9.34 -15.24
C PRO A 80 19.76 8.09 -15.53
N VAL A 81 19.55 7.03 -14.75
CA VAL A 81 20.33 5.77 -14.92
C VAL A 81 19.99 5.09 -16.23
N PHE A 82 18.71 4.93 -16.54
CA PHE A 82 18.26 4.30 -17.77
C PHE A 82 18.54 5.18 -18.99
N ALA A 83 18.35 6.51 -18.88
CA ALA A 83 18.67 7.45 -19.94
C ALA A 83 20.16 7.36 -20.32
N HIS A 84 21.06 7.39 -19.33
CA HIS A 84 22.50 7.27 -19.56
C HIS A 84 22.91 5.93 -20.21
N MET A 85 22.25 4.83 -19.81
CA MET A 85 22.49 3.52 -20.43
C MET A 85 22.05 3.46 -21.90
N LEU A 86 20.98 4.19 -22.24
CA LEU A 86 20.44 4.22 -23.61
C LEU A 86 21.18 5.18 -24.53
N GLU A 87 21.85 6.20 -23.99
CA GLU A 87 22.65 7.12 -24.78
C GLU A 87 23.81 6.41 -25.49
N ALA A 88 24.50 5.48 -24.83
CA ALA A 88 25.68 4.80 -25.37
C ALA A 88 25.44 4.11 -26.73
N PRO A 89 24.38 3.31 -26.94
CA PRO A 89 24.10 2.65 -28.22
C PRO A 89 23.54 3.58 -29.30
N LEU A 90 23.01 4.76 -28.94
CA LEU A 90 22.39 5.73 -29.84
C LEU A 90 23.37 6.82 -30.27
N ARG A 91 24.50 6.98 -29.57
CA ARG A 91 25.51 8.01 -29.84
C ARG A 91 26.08 7.89 -31.25
N GLY A 92 26.10 9.01 -31.97
CA GLY A 92 26.60 9.07 -33.35
C GLY A 92 25.61 8.62 -34.45
N ARG A 93 24.38 8.20 -34.07
CA ARG A 93 23.31 7.82 -35.00
C ARG A 93 22.26 8.91 -35.21
N VAL A 94 22.11 9.78 -34.24
CA VAL A 94 21.13 10.88 -34.19
C VAL A 94 21.78 12.15 -33.66
N SER A 95 21.14 13.31 -33.82
CA SER A 95 21.58 14.55 -33.18
C SER A 95 21.53 14.46 -31.66
N ASP A 96 22.37 15.24 -30.96
CA ASP A 96 22.43 15.20 -29.48
C ASP A 96 21.07 15.49 -28.82
N VAL A 97 20.33 16.46 -29.35
CA VAL A 97 18.97 16.77 -28.85
C VAL A 97 18.02 15.58 -29.01
N MET A 98 18.04 14.92 -30.16
CA MET A 98 17.21 13.75 -30.43
C MET A 98 17.65 12.56 -29.58
N LEU A 99 18.94 12.39 -29.35
CA LEU A 99 19.52 11.36 -28.49
C LEU A 99 18.98 11.46 -27.08
N HIS A 100 19.07 12.63 -26.44
CA HIS A 100 18.60 12.84 -25.07
C HIS A 100 17.08 12.69 -24.98
N THR A 101 16.33 13.22 -25.94
CA THR A 101 14.87 13.11 -25.95
C THR A 101 14.40 11.65 -26.06
N LEU A 102 14.98 10.88 -26.98
CA LEU A 102 14.64 9.46 -27.14
C LEU A 102 15.06 8.62 -25.93
N ALA A 103 16.28 8.84 -25.42
CA ALA A 103 16.75 8.14 -24.21
C ALA A 103 15.82 8.41 -23.02
N PHE A 104 15.41 9.66 -22.81
CA PHE A 104 14.47 10.04 -21.76
C PHE A 104 13.11 9.33 -21.92
N ILE A 105 12.47 9.40 -23.11
CA ILE A 105 11.16 8.81 -23.35
C ILE A 105 11.19 7.29 -23.12
N ILE A 106 12.23 6.62 -23.62
CA ILE A 106 12.37 5.16 -23.46
C ILE A 106 12.62 4.81 -22.00
N ALA A 107 13.54 5.52 -21.32
CA ALA A 107 13.84 5.33 -19.91
C ALA A 107 12.58 5.51 -19.05
N PHE A 108 11.87 6.62 -19.24
CA PHE A 108 10.63 6.94 -18.54
C PHE A 108 9.57 5.84 -18.75
N THR A 109 9.40 5.37 -19.98
CA THR A 109 8.44 4.31 -20.31
C THR A 109 8.77 3.00 -19.60
N ILE A 110 10.06 2.59 -19.63
CA ILE A 110 10.52 1.35 -18.96
C ILE A 110 10.28 1.44 -17.45
N ILE A 111 10.70 2.55 -16.83
CA ILE A 111 10.58 2.74 -15.38
C ILE A 111 9.11 2.77 -14.97
N THR A 112 8.28 3.52 -15.70
CA THR A 112 6.85 3.61 -15.44
C THR A 112 6.20 2.23 -15.54
N PHE A 113 6.53 1.45 -16.56
CA PHE A 113 6.03 0.09 -16.72
C PHE A 113 6.44 -0.82 -15.54
N LEU A 114 7.73 -0.82 -15.17
CA LEU A 114 8.22 -1.61 -14.03
C LEU A 114 7.58 -1.18 -12.71
N HIS A 115 7.45 0.12 -12.50
CA HIS A 115 6.82 0.69 -11.31
C HIS A 115 5.35 0.27 -11.21
N ILE A 116 4.57 0.44 -12.28
CA ILE A 116 3.15 0.06 -12.28
C ILE A 116 2.98 -1.45 -12.08
N VAL A 117 3.72 -2.27 -12.85
CA VAL A 117 3.50 -3.73 -12.81
C VAL A 117 4.05 -4.35 -11.53
N LEU A 118 5.32 -4.11 -11.20
CA LEU A 118 6.00 -4.75 -10.07
C LEU A 118 5.84 -3.97 -8.76
N GLY A 119 5.68 -2.66 -8.84
CA GLY A 119 5.52 -1.79 -7.68
C GLY A 119 4.07 -1.60 -7.23
N GLU A 120 3.08 -1.86 -8.10
CA GLU A 120 1.68 -1.59 -7.77
C GLU A 120 0.75 -2.77 -8.09
N LEU A 121 0.57 -3.14 -9.37
CA LEU A 121 -0.47 -4.10 -9.78
C LEU A 121 -0.24 -5.51 -9.18
N ALA A 122 0.93 -6.07 -9.32
CA ALA A 122 1.23 -7.41 -8.83
C ALA A 122 1.18 -7.49 -7.29
N PRO A 123 1.78 -6.55 -6.52
CA PRO A 123 1.67 -6.52 -5.06
C PRO A 123 0.24 -6.34 -4.56
N LYS A 124 -0.54 -5.47 -5.19
CA LYS A 124 -1.96 -5.25 -4.87
C LYS A 124 -2.78 -6.51 -5.07
N THR A 125 -2.65 -7.16 -6.23
CA THR A 125 -3.37 -8.40 -6.53
C THR A 125 -3.00 -9.50 -5.54
N LEU A 126 -1.71 -9.69 -5.24
CA LEU A 126 -1.25 -10.65 -4.24
C LEU A 126 -1.85 -10.37 -2.85
N ALA A 127 -1.88 -9.10 -2.44
CA ALA A 127 -2.42 -8.70 -1.15
C ALA A 127 -3.93 -8.93 -1.05
N LEU A 128 -4.69 -8.68 -2.12
CA LEU A 128 -6.13 -8.92 -2.15
C LEU A 128 -6.46 -10.43 -2.12
N GLU A 129 -5.73 -11.25 -2.87
CA GLU A 129 -5.96 -12.70 -2.92
C GLU A 129 -5.52 -13.41 -1.64
N ARG A 130 -4.48 -12.92 -0.97
CA ARG A 130 -3.86 -13.55 0.21
C ARG A 130 -3.73 -12.60 1.39
N ALA A 131 -4.75 -11.77 1.64
CA ALA A 131 -4.73 -10.70 2.63
C ALA A 131 -4.22 -11.16 4.02
N GLU A 132 -4.71 -12.27 4.56
CA GLU A 132 -4.30 -12.80 5.86
C GLU A 132 -2.79 -13.11 5.90
N LYS A 133 -2.28 -13.84 4.90
CA LYS A 133 -0.87 -14.25 4.87
C LYS A 133 0.06 -13.05 4.72
N VAL A 134 -0.31 -12.11 3.83
CA VAL A 134 0.46 -10.90 3.58
C VAL A 134 0.43 -10.01 4.82
N ALA A 135 -0.75 -9.75 5.42
CA ALA A 135 -0.88 -8.93 6.62
C ALA A 135 -0.07 -9.47 7.82
N LEU A 136 -0.06 -10.79 8.02
CA LEU A 136 0.77 -11.42 9.04
C LEU A 136 2.27 -11.25 8.77
N ALA A 137 2.69 -11.35 7.50
CA ALA A 137 4.10 -11.21 7.11
C ALA A 137 4.61 -9.78 7.28
N ILE A 138 3.81 -8.77 6.87
CA ILE A 138 4.20 -7.35 6.92
C ILE A 138 4.08 -6.74 8.33
N SER A 139 3.43 -7.42 9.28
CA SER A 139 3.09 -6.85 10.59
C SER A 139 4.31 -6.33 11.37
N TRP A 140 5.45 -7.02 11.31
CA TRP A 140 6.68 -6.58 11.99
C TRP A 140 7.37 -5.41 11.25
N PRO A 141 7.67 -5.49 9.94
CA PRO A 141 8.35 -4.40 9.27
C PRO A 141 7.50 -3.12 9.24
N MET A 142 6.16 -3.22 9.12
CA MET A 142 5.28 -2.05 9.20
C MET A 142 5.26 -1.43 10.59
N GLU A 143 5.25 -2.23 11.67
CA GLU A 143 5.38 -1.70 13.03
C GLU A 143 6.70 -0.96 13.23
N ALA A 144 7.80 -1.50 12.70
CA ALA A 144 9.12 -0.86 12.77
C ALA A 144 9.15 0.45 11.98
N PHE A 145 8.64 0.45 10.73
CA PHE A 145 8.55 1.63 9.89
C PHE A 145 7.71 2.73 10.56
N TYR A 146 6.53 2.39 11.08
CA TYR A 146 5.66 3.34 11.79
C TYR A 146 6.37 3.98 13.00
N LYS A 147 7.14 3.20 13.78
CA LYS A 147 7.88 3.73 14.94
C LYS A 147 8.97 4.72 14.53
N ILE A 148 9.70 4.42 13.44
CA ILE A 148 10.78 5.28 12.93
C ILE A 148 10.19 6.59 12.38
N PHE A 149 9.12 6.49 11.58
CA PHE A 149 8.51 7.64 10.90
C PHE A 149 7.30 8.20 11.63
N ARG A 150 7.15 7.93 12.93
CA ARG A 150 5.99 8.35 13.73
C ARG A 150 5.71 9.84 13.67
N TRP A 151 6.72 10.67 13.65
CA TRP A 151 6.54 12.12 13.61
C TRP A 151 6.05 12.62 12.24
N PRO A 152 6.69 12.31 11.10
CA PRO A 152 6.15 12.62 9.79
C PRO A 152 4.72 12.11 9.56
N ILE A 153 4.43 10.86 9.96
CA ILE A 153 3.10 10.26 9.81
C ILE A 153 2.05 11.08 10.55
N ARG A 154 2.32 11.50 11.79
CA ARG A 154 1.39 12.33 12.55
C ARG A 154 1.13 13.69 11.90
N VAL A 155 2.16 14.29 11.31
CA VAL A 155 2.02 15.55 10.58
C VAL A 155 1.12 15.38 9.36
N LEU A 156 1.30 14.28 8.61
CA LEU A 156 0.46 13.94 7.46
C LEU A 156 -0.99 13.69 7.87
N ASP A 157 -1.22 12.89 8.92
CA ASP A 157 -2.57 12.64 9.47
C ASP A 157 -3.25 13.95 9.89
N TRP A 158 -2.54 14.80 10.64
CA TRP A 158 -3.04 16.10 11.07
C TRP A 158 -3.39 16.99 9.88
N ALA A 159 -2.50 17.07 8.88
CA ALA A 159 -2.72 17.87 7.69
C ALA A 159 -3.91 17.34 6.87
N GLY A 160 -4.02 16.03 6.70
CA GLY A 160 -5.14 15.39 6.02
C GLY A 160 -6.48 15.68 6.69
N ILE A 161 -6.56 15.47 8.01
CA ILE A 161 -7.76 15.78 8.81
C ILE A 161 -8.12 17.27 8.69
N ARG A 162 -7.12 18.16 8.78
CA ARG A 162 -7.34 19.59 8.66
C ARG A 162 -7.89 19.98 7.29
N THR A 163 -7.36 19.38 6.24
CA THR A 163 -7.84 19.60 4.86
C THR A 163 -9.29 19.16 4.68
N VAL A 164 -9.65 17.96 5.15
CA VAL A 164 -11.02 17.43 5.05
C VAL A 164 -12.02 18.35 5.80
N ARG A 165 -11.63 18.87 6.96
CA ARG A 165 -12.45 19.83 7.72
C ARG A 165 -12.71 21.15 6.99
N LEU A 166 -11.78 21.61 6.13
CA LEU A 166 -12.00 22.81 5.30
C LEU A 166 -13.15 22.63 4.30
N PHE A 167 -13.45 21.38 3.91
CA PHE A 167 -14.60 21.06 3.06
C PHE A 167 -15.88 20.76 3.85
N GLY A 168 -15.90 21.05 5.17
CA GLY A 168 -17.07 20.86 6.02
C GLY A 168 -17.36 19.37 6.37
N LEU A 169 -16.43 18.46 6.10
CA LEU A 169 -16.56 17.05 6.42
C LEU A 169 -15.93 16.77 7.78
N GLU A 170 -16.65 16.06 8.64
CA GLU A 170 -16.07 15.48 9.85
C GLU A 170 -15.41 14.15 9.50
N PRO A 171 -14.11 13.96 9.80
CA PRO A 171 -13.47 12.67 9.63
C PRO A 171 -14.23 11.63 10.44
N SER A 172 -14.75 10.61 9.79
CA SER A 172 -15.39 9.48 10.47
C SER A 172 -14.34 8.84 11.38
N GLY A 173 -14.49 9.02 12.70
CA GLY A 173 -13.65 8.33 13.68
C GLY A 173 -13.83 6.82 13.53
N GLU A 174 -12.89 6.03 14.08
CA GLU A 174 -12.84 4.55 14.02
C GLU A 174 -14.13 3.83 14.50
N HIS A 175 -15.17 4.56 14.86
CA HIS A 175 -16.44 4.06 15.39
C HIS A 175 -17.61 4.15 14.39
N ALA A 176 -17.36 4.46 13.12
CA ALA A 176 -18.42 4.65 12.13
C ALA A 176 -19.02 3.35 11.55
N SER A 177 -18.83 2.20 12.18
CA SER A 177 -19.57 0.97 11.85
C SER A 177 -20.59 0.58 12.93
N VAL A 178 -21.25 1.57 13.51
CA VAL A 178 -22.50 1.29 14.22
C VAL A 178 -23.59 1.15 13.15
N TYR A 179 -23.83 -0.09 12.75
CA TYR A 179 -24.96 -0.39 11.88
C TYR A 179 -26.24 0.11 12.57
N THR A 180 -27.08 0.83 11.84
CA THR A 180 -28.41 1.16 12.32
C THR A 180 -29.24 -0.13 12.49
N GLU A 181 -30.26 -0.10 13.34
CA GLU A 181 -31.12 -1.27 13.56
C GLU A 181 -31.71 -1.79 12.23
N ASP A 182 -32.05 -0.88 11.33
CA ASP A 182 -32.59 -1.22 10.00
C ASP A 182 -31.53 -1.88 9.09
N GLU A 183 -30.28 -1.42 9.14
CA GLU A 183 -29.16 -2.06 8.39
C GLU A 183 -28.88 -3.48 8.93
N LEU A 184 -28.90 -3.68 10.25
CA LEU A 184 -28.74 -5.00 10.85
C LEU A 184 -29.88 -5.95 10.44
N ARG A 185 -31.12 -5.47 10.46
CA ARG A 185 -32.29 -6.26 10.00
C ARG A 185 -32.14 -6.61 8.53
N HIS A 186 -31.72 -5.69 7.69
CA HIS A 186 -31.52 -5.93 6.27
C HIS A 186 -30.41 -6.95 6.00
N LEU A 187 -29.29 -6.89 6.73
CA LEU A 187 -28.20 -7.87 6.65
C LEU A 187 -28.67 -9.26 7.08
N ILE A 188 -29.50 -9.37 8.13
CA ILE A 188 -30.07 -10.63 8.58
C ILE A 188 -31.03 -11.19 7.50
N ASP A 189 -31.88 -10.37 6.90
CA ASP A 189 -32.78 -10.79 5.82
C ASP A 189 -32.01 -11.30 4.58
N ILE A 190 -30.94 -10.64 4.19
CA ILE A 190 -30.08 -11.09 3.08
C ILE A 190 -29.40 -12.42 3.44
N SER A 191 -28.90 -12.56 4.65
CA SER A 191 -28.23 -13.76 5.13
C SER A 191 -29.18 -14.95 5.21
N GLN A 192 -30.44 -14.72 5.57
CA GLN A 192 -31.49 -15.73 5.57
C GLN A 192 -31.86 -16.16 4.13
N LYS A 193 -32.04 -15.20 3.21
CA LYS A 193 -32.31 -15.48 1.79
C LYS A 193 -31.19 -16.26 1.11
N SER A 194 -29.96 -16.07 1.56
CA SER A 194 -28.79 -16.82 1.07
C SER A 194 -28.53 -18.14 1.81
N GLY A 195 -29.42 -18.56 2.73
CA GLY A 195 -29.34 -19.85 3.42
C GLY A 195 -28.25 -19.96 4.49
N HIS A 196 -27.68 -18.82 4.94
CA HIS A 196 -26.61 -18.80 5.95
C HIS A 196 -27.14 -18.65 7.39
N VAL A 197 -28.41 -18.26 7.58
CA VAL A 197 -29.08 -18.11 8.88
C VAL A 197 -30.44 -18.75 8.80
N ALA A 198 -30.78 -19.62 9.76
CA ALA A 198 -32.10 -20.25 9.85
C ALA A 198 -33.17 -19.24 10.26
N ALA A 199 -34.43 -19.45 9.81
CA ALA A 199 -35.56 -18.56 10.12
C ALA A 199 -35.87 -18.47 11.63
N GLU A 200 -35.47 -19.48 12.41
CA GLU A 200 -35.70 -19.59 13.85
C GLU A 200 -34.73 -18.76 14.71
N GLU A 201 -33.61 -18.27 14.12
CA GLU A 201 -32.60 -17.48 14.84
C GLU A 201 -32.84 -15.96 14.78
N ARG A 202 -34.02 -15.54 14.34
CA ARG A 202 -34.44 -14.14 14.19
C ARG A 202 -34.99 -13.50 15.44
N GLY A 203 -35.14 -14.28 16.54
CA GLY A 203 -35.77 -13.84 17.79
C GLY A 203 -34.88 -12.94 18.65
#